data_3427aceaf50ad8aa848969dc67f30d30
#
_entry.id   3427aceaf50ad8aa848969dc67f30d30
#
_cell.length_a   1.000
_cell.length_b   1.000
_cell.length_c   1.000
_cell.angle_alpha   90.00
_cell.angle_beta   90.00
_cell.angle_gamma   90.00
#
_symmetry.space_group_name_H-M   'P 1'
#
loop_
_entity.id
_entity.type
_entity.pdbx_description
1 polymer ?
#
loop_
_entity_poly.entity_id
_entity_poly.type
_entity_poly.pdbx_seq_one_letter_code
_entity_poly.pdbx_strand_id
1 'polypeptide(L)'
;MRVEVVEAGADEASIVANLVELYLYDFSELGGPPIGEDGRYGFPFLDDYWREDDLYPFLIRVDGALAGFALVAERRIFEPGEEGHEMMEFFVLRGHRRRGVGREAARQLFLRFPGRWWVGELASNQPAIAFWRRVIGELTGGNYAEEESNRGWGPHVMQRFAVVTPMDPPSP
;
A
#
# COMPACT_ATOMS: atom_id res chain seq x y z
N MET A 1 7.66 -11.01 -17.66
CA MET A 1 6.87 -10.75 -16.41
C MET A 1 6.36 -9.34 -16.48
N ARG A 2 5.08 -9.16 -16.71
CA ARG A 2 4.38 -7.88 -16.74
C ARG A 2 3.61 -7.72 -15.44
N VAL A 3 3.92 -6.67 -14.68
CA VAL A 3 3.19 -6.30 -13.46
C VAL A 3 2.19 -5.21 -13.83
N GLU A 4 0.95 -5.39 -13.43
CA GLU A 4 -0.14 -4.44 -13.66
C GLU A 4 -0.83 -4.13 -12.32
N VAL A 5 -1.09 -2.85 -12.09
CA VAL A 5 -1.87 -2.37 -10.94
C VAL A 5 -3.14 -1.73 -11.48
N VAL A 6 -4.25 -2.38 -11.23
CA VAL A 6 -5.56 -2.01 -11.76
C VAL A 6 -6.48 -1.68 -10.60
N GLU A 7 -7.20 -0.57 -10.70
CA GLU A 7 -8.21 -0.21 -9.72
C GLU A 7 -9.34 -1.25 -9.72
N ALA A 8 -9.67 -1.73 -8.52
CA ALA A 8 -10.68 -2.77 -8.37
C ALA A 8 -12.08 -2.17 -8.40
N GLY A 9 -12.89 -2.59 -9.37
CA GLY A 9 -14.30 -2.22 -9.42
C GLY A 9 -15.13 -2.85 -8.30
N ALA A 10 -16.35 -2.37 -8.09
CA ALA A 10 -17.25 -2.91 -7.07
C ALA A 10 -17.57 -4.40 -7.28
N ASP A 11 -17.56 -4.88 -8.51
CA ASP A 11 -17.69 -6.29 -8.87
C ASP A 11 -16.48 -7.15 -8.48
N GLU A 12 -15.33 -6.53 -8.23
CA GLU A 12 -14.10 -7.18 -7.76
C GLU A 12 -13.89 -7.06 -6.23
N ALA A 13 -14.81 -6.40 -5.50
CA ALA A 13 -14.71 -6.19 -4.05
C ALA A 13 -14.49 -7.49 -3.27
N SER A 14 -15.19 -8.57 -3.66
CA SER A 14 -15.02 -9.89 -3.05
C SER A 14 -13.63 -10.49 -3.27
N ILE A 15 -12.97 -10.17 -4.37
CA ILE A 15 -11.58 -10.61 -4.65
C ILE A 15 -10.63 -9.90 -3.69
N VAL A 16 -10.79 -8.59 -3.52
CA VAL A 16 -9.98 -7.82 -2.56
C VAL A 16 -10.20 -8.35 -1.15
N ALA A 17 -11.47 -8.57 -0.74
CA ALA A 17 -11.80 -9.12 0.58
C ALA A 17 -11.11 -10.47 0.85
N ASN A 18 -11.09 -11.38 -0.13
CA ASN A 18 -10.42 -12.67 0.01
C ASN A 18 -8.89 -12.52 0.12
N LEU A 19 -8.29 -11.57 -0.60
CA LEU A 19 -6.85 -11.30 -0.49
C LEU A 19 -6.50 -10.64 0.86
N VAL A 20 -7.39 -9.81 1.40
CA VAL A 20 -7.24 -9.21 2.73
C VAL A 20 -7.22 -10.28 3.83
N GLU A 21 -8.04 -11.33 3.76
CA GLU A 21 -7.98 -12.44 4.71
C GLU A 21 -6.59 -13.14 4.71
N LEU A 22 -5.99 -13.32 3.52
CA LEU A 22 -4.64 -13.89 3.41
C LEU A 22 -3.58 -12.93 3.96
N TYR A 23 -3.74 -11.65 3.74
CA TYR A 23 -2.88 -10.61 4.30
C TYR A 23 -2.94 -10.60 5.83
N LEU A 24 -4.13 -10.61 6.41
CA LEU A 24 -4.33 -10.61 7.86
C LEU A 24 -3.81 -11.91 8.50
N TYR A 25 -3.92 -13.05 7.80
CA TYR A 25 -3.28 -14.28 8.23
C TYR A 25 -1.75 -14.14 8.30
N ASP A 26 -1.11 -13.58 7.28
CA ASP A 26 0.33 -13.29 7.31
C ASP A 26 0.67 -12.31 8.45
N PHE A 27 -0.19 -11.32 8.67
CA PHE A 27 0.00 -10.27 9.68
C PHE A 27 -0.18 -10.79 11.12
N SER A 28 -0.90 -11.90 11.29
CA SER A 28 -1.12 -12.51 12.61
C SER A 28 0.18 -12.93 13.32
N GLU A 29 1.25 -13.22 12.57
CA GLU A 29 2.60 -13.46 13.13
C GLU A 29 3.17 -12.23 13.87
N LEU A 30 2.68 -11.04 13.55
CA LEU A 30 3.16 -9.76 14.12
C LEU A 30 2.24 -9.21 15.21
N GLY A 31 1.29 -10.02 15.70
CA GLY A 31 0.32 -9.59 16.71
C GLY A 31 -0.91 -8.90 16.11
N GLY A 32 -1.29 -9.26 14.88
CA GLY A 32 -2.51 -8.80 14.22
C GLY A 32 -3.80 -9.17 14.97
N PRO A 33 -4.98 -8.84 14.41
CA PRO A 33 -6.26 -9.12 15.03
C PRO A 33 -6.46 -10.62 15.26
N PRO A 34 -7.18 -11.02 16.30
CA PRO A 34 -7.59 -12.40 16.47
C PRO A 34 -8.57 -12.80 15.36
N ILE A 35 -8.54 -14.07 14.98
CA ILE A 35 -9.54 -14.62 14.06
C ILE A 35 -10.92 -14.66 14.74
N GLY A 36 -11.98 -14.32 14.02
CA GLY A 36 -13.35 -14.36 14.51
C GLY A 36 -13.89 -15.80 14.64
N GLU A 37 -15.03 -15.95 15.32
CA GLU A 37 -15.71 -17.25 15.48
C GLU A 37 -16.21 -17.83 14.16
N ASP A 38 -16.40 -17.01 13.16
CA ASP A 38 -16.76 -17.40 11.77
C ASP A 38 -15.55 -17.86 10.93
N GLY A 39 -14.34 -17.86 11.52
CA GLY A 39 -13.11 -18.25 10.87
C GLY A 39 -12.53 -17.18 9.94
N ARG A 40 -12.95 -15.92 10.08
CA ARG A 40 -12.45 -14.77 9.32
C ARG A 40 -11.78 -13.76 10.23
N TYR A 41 -10.79 -13.06 9.71
CA TYR A 41 -10.21 -11.91 10.41
C TYR A 41 -11.13 -10.69 10.30
N GLY A 42 -11.73 -10.50 9.11
CA GLY A 42 -12.51 -9.32 8.79
C GLY A 42 -11.64 -8.06 8.68
N PHE A 43 -12.02 -7.16 7.81
CA PHE A 43 -11.39 -5.86 7.70
C PHE A 43 -12.48 -4.80 7.80
N PRO A 44 -12.65 -4.16 8.96
CA PRO A 44 -13.64 -3.10 9.09
C PRO A 44 -13.31 -1.98 8.12
N PHE A 45 -14.32 -1.35 7.55
CA PHE A 45 -14.20 -0.25 6.58
C PHE A 45 -13.71 -0.65 5.18
N LEU A 46 -13.57 -1.95 4.85
CA LEU A 46 -13.17 -2.34 3.50
C LEU A 46 -14.19 -1.87 2.45
N ASP A 47 -15.47 -1.96 2.77
CA ASP A 47 -16.55 -1.52 1.87
C ASP A 47 -16.53 -0.03 1.56
N ASP A 48 -15.92 0.80 2.41
CA ASP A 48 -15.81 2.23 2.21
C ASP A 48 -14.94 2.56 0.99
N TYR A 49 -14.02 1.65 0.59
CA TYR A 49 -13.21 1.80 -0.61
C TYR A 49 -14.01 1.84 -1.92
N TRP A 50 -15.28 1.47 -1.89
CA TRP A 50 -16.20 1.58 -3.04
C TRP A 50 -17.33 2.57 -2.81
N ARG A 51 -17.28 3.33 -1.71
CA ARG A 51 -18.31 4.33 -1.34
C ARG A 51 -17.74 5.73 -1.27
N GLU A 52 -16.47 5.86 -0.89
CA GLU A 52 -15.82 7.15 -0.66
C GLU A 52 -14.86 7.46 -1.84
N ASP A 53 -14.89 8.70 -2.31
CA ASP A 53 -14.12 9.13 -3.50
C ASP A 53 -12.61 9.31 -3.23
N ASP A 54 -12.19 9.29 -1.97
CA ASP A 54 -10.82 9.47 -1.50
C ASP A 54 -10.14 8.16 -1.08
N LEU A 55 -10.78 7.01 -1.32
CA LEU A 55 -10.27 5.68 -1.06
C LEU A 55 -10.14 4.88 -2.36
N TYR A 56 -8.99 4.32 -2.60
CA TYR A 56 -8.64 3.67 -3.88
C TYR A 56 -8.19 2.23 -3.66
N PRO A 57 -9.02 1.22 -4.01
CA PRO A 57 -8.64 -0.19 -3.95
C PRO A 57 -7.97 -0.62 -5.26
N PHE A 58 -6.88 -1.37 -5.18
CA PHE A 58 -6.16 -1.88 -6.34
C PHE A 58 -5.93 -3.38 -6.26
N LEU A 59 -6.02 -4.05 -7.40
CA LEU A 59 -5.51 -5.40 -7.61
C LEU A 59 -4.15 -5.35 -8.29
N ILE A 60 -3.22 -6.15 -7.80
CA ILE A 60 -1.91 -6.37 -8.42
C ILE A 60 -2.00 -7.68 -9.21
N ARG A 61 -1.63 -7.62 -10.49
CA ARG A 61 -1.60 -8.78 -11.38
C ARG A 61 -0.21 -8.97 -11.98
N VAL A 62 0.14 -10.22 -12.23
CA VAL A 62 1.38 -10.60 -12.92
C VAL A 62 1.00 -11.50 -14.09
N ASP A 63 1.28 -11.05 -15.30
CA ASP A 63 0.91 -11.74 -16.55
C ASP A 63 -0.60 -12.14 -16.56
N GLY A 64 -1.46 -11.25 -16.02
CA GLY A 64 -2.91 -11.42 -15.87
C GLY A 64 -3.37 -12.18 -14.62
N ALA A 65 -2.49 -12.94 -13.95
CA ALA A 65 -2.84 -13.67 -12.72
C ALA A 65 -2.84 -12.75 -11.48
N LEU A 66 -3.73 -12.99 -10.53
CA LEU A 66 -3.75 -12.29 -9.24
C LEU A 66 -2.43 -12.50 -8.50
N ALA A 67 -1.84 -11.41 -8.04
CA ALA A 67 -0.57 -11.40 -7.33
C ALA A 67 -0.61 -10.64 -6.00
N GLY A 68 -1.66 -9.85 -5.74
CA GLY A 68 -1.80 -9.09 -4.51
C GLY A 68 -2.84 -7.97 -4.61
N PHE A 69 -2.81 -7.07 -3.65
CA PHE A 69 -3.65 -5.88 -3.62
C PHE A 69 -2.92 -4.70 -2.96
N ALA A 70 -3.46 -3.51 -3.14
CA ALA A 70 -3.10 -2.32 -2.40
C ALA A 70 -4.35 -1.50 -2.09
N LEU A 71 -4.36 -0.86 -0.92
CA LEU A 71 -5.36 0.10 -0.52
C LEU A 71 -4.64 1.44 -0.31
N VAL A 72 -5.11 2.47 -1.03
CA VAL A 72 -4.56 3.83 -0.97
C VAL A 72 -5.66 4.77 -0.49
N ALA A 73 -5.32 5.72 0.36
CA ALA A 73 -6.23 6.78 0.79
C ALA A 73 -5.64 8.15 0.45
N GLU A 74 -6.50 9.08 0.01
CA GLU A 74 -6.14 10.49 -0.05
C GLU A 74 -6.16 11.06 1.37
N ARG A 75 -5.08 11.69 1.76
CA ARG A 75 -4.90 12.20 3.10
C ARG A 75 -5.23 13.68 3.16
N ARG A 76 -6.40 14.03 3.70
CA ARG A 76 -6.88 15.42 3.81
C ARG A 76 -6.82 16.01 5.21
N ILE A 77 -6.46 15.23 6.26
CA ILE A 77 -7.03 15.51 7.60
C ILE A 77 -5.99 15.74 8.71
N PHE A 78 -4.68 15.64 8.52
CA PHE A 78 -3.81 15.66 9.72
C PHE A 78 -3.27 17.04 10.09
N GLU A 79 -2.95 17.88 9.12
CA GLU A 79 -2.58 19.28 9.33
C GLU A 79 -2.99 20.09 8.09
N PRO A 80 -3.43 21.34 8.20
CA PRO A 80 -3.64 22.20 7.04
C PRO A 80 -2.37 22.31 6.20
N GLY A 81 -2.44 21.90 4.92
CA GLY A 81 -1.30 21.88 4.00
C GLY A 81 -0.52 20.53 3.92
N GLU A 82 -0.95 19.49 4.62
CA GLU A 82 -0.42 18.14 4.50
C GLU A 82 -1.30 17.23 3.63
N GLU A 83 -1.79 17.75 2.52
CA GLU A 83 -2.52 16.95 1.53
C GLU A 83 -1.58 15.99 0.81
N GLY A 84 -2.07 14.79 0.49
CA GLY A 84 -1.29 13.76 -0.20
C GLY A 84 -1.96 12.40 -0.10
N HIS A 85 -1.19 11.33 -0.27
CA HIS A 85 -1.69 9.96 -0.29
C HIS A 85 -1.00 9.10 0.78
N GLU A 86 -1.71 8.15 1.32
CA GLU A 86 -1.18 7.16 2.24
C GLU A 86 -1.36 5.76 1.66
N MET A 87 -0.31 4.95 1.71
CA MET A 87 -0.40 3.52 1.48
C MET A 87 -0.97 2.88 2.74
N MET A 88 -2.26 2.61 2.73
CA MET A 88 -2.95 2.03 3.87
C MET A 88 -2.60 0.57 4.04
N GLU A 89 -2.71 -0.21 2.94
CA GLU A 89 -2.38 -1.62 2.93
C GLU A 89 -1.66 -1.99 1.63
N PHE A 90 -0.70 -2.88 1.72
CA PHE A 90 0.05 -3.37 0.56
C PHE A 90 0.46 -4.82 0.74
N PHE A 91 -0.01 -5.67 -0.15
CA PHE A 91 0.21 -7.10 -0.03
C PHE A 91 0.55 -7.75 -1.37
N VAL A 92 1.60 -8.57 -1.36
CA VAL A 92 1.97 -9.44 -2.48
C VAL A 92 1.92 -10.88 -2.00
N LEU A 93 1.19 -11.72 -2.73
CA LEU A 93 1.09 -13.16 -2.48
C LEU A 93 2.49 -13.80 -2.42
N ARG A 94 2.70 -14.72 -1.49
CA ARG A 94 4.02 -15.36 -1.24
C ARG A 94 4.68 -15.90 -2.50
N GLY A 95 3.92 -16.52 -3.41
CA GLY A 95 4.42 -17.05 -4.68
C GLY A 95 4.97 -16.01 -5.67
N HIS A 96 4.64 -14.74 -5.46
CA HIS A 96 5.08 -13.61 -6.30
C HIS A 96 6.15 -12.73 -5.64
N ARG A 97 6.49 -12.98 -4.35
CA ARG A 97 7.51 -12.21 -3.61
C ARG A 97 8.92 -12.47 -4.14
N ARG A 98 9.84 -11.54 -3.84
CA ARG A 98 11.27 -11.59 -4.19
C ARG A 98 11.56 -11.69 -5.70
N ARG A 99 10.59 -11.35 -6.53
CA ARG A 99 10.67 -11.32 -8.00
C ARG A 99 10.52 -9.91 -8.59
N GLY A 100 10.59 -8.87 -7.75
CA GLY A 100 10.42 -7.48 -8.16
C GLY A 100 8.96 -7.01 -8.28
N VAL A 101 7.98 -7.89 -8.09
CA VAL A 101 6.54 -7.57 -8.24
C VAL A 101 6.13 -6.42 -7.31
N GLY A 102 6.43 -6.51 -6.02
CA GLY A 102 6.06 -5.46 -5.06
C GLY A 102 6.72 -4.12 -5.39
N ARG A 103 8.00 -4.12 -5.76
CA ARG A 103 8.71 -2.90 -6.16
C ARG A 103 8.04 -2.22 -7.36
N GLU A 104 7.73 -2.99 -8.39
CA GLU A 104 7.10 -2.44 -9.60
C GLU A 104 5.67 -1.97 -9.33
N ALA A 105 4.89 -2.72 -8.54
CA ALA A 105 3.54 -2.31 -8.17
C ALA A 105 3.54 -1.01 -7.34
N ALA A 106 4.40 -0.89 -6.34
CA ALA A 106 4.53 0.32 -5.54
C ALA A 106 4.95 1.53 -6.40
N ARG A 107 5.91 1.33 -7.33
CA ARG A 107 6.33 2.38 -8.26
C ARG A 107 5.17 2.88 -9.12
N GLN A 108 4.34 1.97 -9.66
CA GLN A 108 3.17 2.35 -10.46
C GLN A 108 2.17 3.17 -9.65
N LEU A 109 1.89 2.78 -8.40
CA LEU A 109 0.98 3.52 -7.51
C LEU A 109 1.52 4.91 -7.19
N PHE A 110 2.79 5.02 -6.82
CA PHE A 110 3.40 6.30 -6.50
C PHE A 110 3.41 7.27 -7.69
N LEU A 111 3.64 6.76 -8.90
CA LEU A 111 3.60 7.58 -10.11
C LEU A 111 2.18 7.91 -10.57
N ARG A 112 1.20 7.08 -10.21
CA ARG A 112 -0.23 7.35 -10.50
C ARG A 112 -0.76 8.53 -9.70
N PHE A 113 -0.25 8.74 -8.49
CA PHE A 113 -0.64 9.81 -7.58
C PHE A 113 0.58 10.66 -7.23
N PRO A 114 1.01 11.59 -8.11
CA PRO A 114 2.12 12.47 -7.80
C PRO A 114 1.80 13.38 -6.61
N GLY A 115 2.82 13.81 -5.89
CA GLY A 115 2.67 14.62 -4.68
C GLY A 115 3.26 13.95 -3.45
N ARG A 116 2.74 14.29 -2.29
CA ARG A 116 3.22 13.76 -1.00
C ARG A 116 2.66 12.38 -0.73
N TRP A 117 3.50 11.55 -0.09
CA TRP A 117 3.16 10.20 0.30
C TRP A 117 3.57 9.89 1.73
N TRP A 118 2.76 9.04 2.36
CA TRP A 118 3.06 8.41 3.64
C TRP A 118 2.96 6.89 3.48
N VAL A 119 3.93 6.21 4.07
CA VAL A 119 3.94 4.75 4.16
C VAL A 119 4.32 4.41 5.59
N GLY A 120 3.50 3.59 6.25
CA GLY A 120 3.70 3.21 7.64
C GLY A 120 3.71 1.70 7.83
N GLU A 121 4.66 1.19 8.59
CA GLU A 121 4.75 -0.22 8.97
C GLU A 121 4.91 -0.38 10.47
N LEU A 122 4.43 -1.50 11.00
CA LEU A 122 4.77 -1.87 12.37
C LEU A 122 6.29 -1.94 12.55
N ALA A 123 6.80 -1.36 13.62
CA ALA A 123 8.23 -1.38 13.94
C ALA A 123 8.78 -2.82 14.10
N SER A 124 7.92 -3.78 14.43
CA SER A 124 8.27 -5.21 14.46
C SER A 124 8.40 -5.84 13.07
N ASN A 125 7.83 -5.22 12.00
CA ASN A 125 7.85 -5.75 10.64
C ASN A 125 9.13 -5.34 9.88
N GLN A 126 10.28 -5.82 10.35
CA GLN A 126 11.58 -5.48 9.76
C GLN A 126 11.68 -5.79 8.25
N PRO A 127 11.09 -6.87 7.71
CA PRO A 127 11.08 -7.11 6.27
C PRO A 127 10.33 -6.03 5.47
N ALA A 128 9.21 -5.52 5.98
CA ALA A 128 8.46 -4.44 5.32
C ALA A 128 9.24 -3.11 5.37
N ILE A 129 9.82 -2.78 6.53
CA ILE A 129 10.67 -1.57 6.68
C ILE A 129 11.82 -1.61 5.67
N ALA A 130 12.54 -2.73 5.56
CA ALA A 130 13.64 -2.87 4.61
C ALA A 130 13.17 -2.78 3.15
N PHE A 131 11.99 -3.32 2.85
CA PHE A 131 11.37 -3.23 1.53
C PHE A 131 11.05 -1.77 1.16
N TRP A 132 10.35 -1.05 2.04
CA TRP A 132 9.92 0.32 1.77
C TRP A 132 11.10 1.29 1.71
N ARG A 133 12.08 1.18 2.61
CA ARG A 133 13.33 1.96 2.54
C ARG A 133 14.01 1.84 1.18
N ARG A 134 14.06 0.61 0.64
CA ARG A 134 14.63 0.38 -0.70
C ARG A 134 13.78 1.02 -1.79
N VAL A 135 12.48 0.73 -1.82
CA VAL A 135 11.58 1.21 -2.90
C VAL A 135 11.51 2.73 -2.93
N ILE A 136 11.31 3.33 -1.77
CA ILE A 136 11.23 4.79 -1.63
C ILE A 136 12.59 5.43 -1.93
N GLY A 137 13.69 4.86 -1.41
CA GLY A 137 15.02 5.35 -1.68
C GLY A 137 15.39 5.31 -3.16
N GLU A 138 15.05 4.23 -3.88
CA GLU A 138 15.25 4.13 -5.33
C GLU A 138 14.41 5.17 -6.10
N LEU A 139 13.16 5.39 -5.68
CA LEU A 139 12.25 6.31 -6.35
C LEU A 139 12.63 7.78 -6.14
N THR A 140 13.09 8.13 -4.93
CA THR A 140 13.32 9.51 -4.52
C THR A 140 14.80 9.91 -4.56
N GLY A 141 15.68 8.99 -4.95
CA GLY A 141 17.13 9.21 -4.82
C GLY A 141 17.60 9.37 -3.37
N GLY A 142 16.88 8.76 -2.41
CA GLY A 142 17.14 8.86 -0.99
C GLY A 142 16.50 10.07 -0.30
N ASN A 143 15.74 10.88 -1.01
CA ASN A 143 15.11 12.08 -0.45
C ASN A 143 13.76 11.73 0.20
N TYR A 144 13.79 11.19 1.40
CA TYR A 144 12.62 10.93 2.23
C TYR A 144 12.97 11.12 3.72
N ALA A 145 11.96 11.39 4.53
CA ALA A 145 12.06 11.43 5.98
C ALA A 145 11.47 10.16 6.59
N GLU A 146 12.06 9.70 7.69
CA GLU A 146 11.55 8.57 8.46
C GLU A 146 11.42 8.98 9.92
N GLU A 147 10.31 8.63 10.55
CA GLU A 147 10.07 8.92 11.97
C GLU A 147 9.38 7.74 12.65
N GLU A 148 9.58 7.60 13.94
CA GLU A 148 8.79 6.70 14.77
C GLU A 148 7.46 7.35 15.10
N SER A 149 6.38 6.57 14.99
CA SER A 149 5.02 6.99 15.29
C SER A 149 4.35 5.92 16.13
N ASN A 150 3.45 6.31 17.01
CA ASN A 150 2.66 5.37 17.80
C ASN A 150 1.21 5.49 17.34
N ARG A 151 0.80 4.61 16.43
CA ARG A 151 -0.54 4.60 15.86
C ARG A 151 -1.20 3.24 16.08
N GLY A 152 -2.46 3.28 16.54
CA GLY A 152 -3.33 2.11 16.60
C GLY A 152 -2.73 0.88 17.27
N TRP A 153 -2.14 -0.01 16.53
CA TRP A 153 -1.72 -1.35 16.94
C TRP A 153 -0.29 -1.41 17.54
N GLY A 154 0.34 -0.28 17.80
CA GLY A 154 1.66 -0.22 18.41
C GLY A 154 2.63 0.74 17.72
N PRO A 155 3.94 0.63 18.05
CA PRO A 155 4.97 1.45 17.43
C PRO A 155 5.05 1.19 15.92
N HIS A 156 5.11 2.27 15.12
CA HIS A 156 5.26 2.24 13.66
C HIS A 156 6.49 3.03 13.25
N VAL A 157 7.05 2.65 12.11
CA VAL A 157 7.98 3.47 11.33
C VAL A 157 7.17 4.12 10.22
N MET A 158 7.23 5.43 10.09
CA MET A 158 6.51 6.21 9.07
C MET A 158 7.50 6.87 8.13
N GLN A 159 7.43 6.58 6.84
CA GLN A 159 8.20 7.25 5.81
C GLN A 159 7.35 8.31 5.11
N ARG A 160 7.95 9.50 4.92
CA ARG A 160 7.35 10.63 4.21
C ARG A 160 8.23 11.06 3.07
N PHE A 161 7.66 11.19 1.88
CA PHE A 161 8.37 11.59 0.67
C PHE A 161 7.45 12.29 -0.32
N ALA A 162 8.04 12.83 -1.38
CA ALA A 162 7.28 13.40 -2.48
C ALA A 162 7.67 12.72 -3.80
N VAL A 163 6.66 12.51 -4.63
CA VAL A 163 6.82 12.02 -6.00
C VAL A 163 6.57 13.17 -6.97
N VAL A 164 7.57 13.48 -7.75
CA VAL A 164 7.47 14.49 -8.80
C VAL A 164 7.17 13.78 -10.12
N THR A 165 6.14 14.21 -10.82
CA THR A 165 5.93 13.76 -12.19
C THR A 165 7.15 14.14 -13.02
N PRO A 166 7.75 13.24 -13.81
CA PRO A 166 8.76 13.66 -14.77
C PRO A 166 8.15 14.75 -15.65
N MET A 167 8.74 15.94 -15.62
CA MET A 167 8.33 16.99 -16.58
C MET A 167 8.54 16.42 -17.97
N ASP A 168 7.52 16.47 -18.82
CA ASP A 168 7.69 16.22 -20.24
C ASP A 168 8.84 17.11 -20.75
N PRO A 169 9.77 16.56 -21.54
CA PRO A 169 10.81 17.39 -22.12
C PRO A 169 10.12 18.52 -22.90
N PRO A 170 10.64 19.75 -22.84
CA PRO A 170 10.08 20.86 -23.60
C PRO A 170 9.93 20.43 -25.05
N SER A 171 8.73 20.58 -25.59
CA SER A 171 8.46 20.34 -27.02
C SER A 171 9.41 21.17 -27.87
N PRO A 172 9.95 20.59 -28.96
CA PRO A 172 10.93 21.26 -29.85
C PRO A 172 10.35 22.47 -30.53
#